data_e2d30089f5971115547964007c3c58b6
#
_entry.id   e2d30089f5971115547964007c3c58b6
#
_cell.length_a   1.000
_cell.length_b   1.000
_cell.length_c   1.000
_cell.angle_alpha   90.00
_cell.angle_beta   90.00
_cell.angle_gamma   90.00
#
_symmetry.space_group_name_H-M   'P 1'
#
loop_
_entity.id
_entity.type
_entity.pdbx_description
1 polymer ?
#
loop_
_entity_poly.entity_id
_entity_poly.type
_entity_poly.pdbx_seq_one_letter_code
_entity_poly.pdbx_strand_id
1 'polypeptide(L)'
;MSGGLTSAGTFSARNLKTKMIKSTIAALAATPLLFSGAAFAGPYVNVEANGSYPDGTYTSGNLEVQIGYEGQTPNGISWYVSGGPTVQHTETADEFGDVELAGYLGGSKGITEKTSVYGEIYGATNVDDVDWSGKAGLRYTF
;
A
#
# COMPACT_ATOMS: atom_id res chain seq x y z
N MET A 1 10.78 -35.69 -55.01
CA MET A 1 9.61 -35.70 -54.15
C MET A 1 10.03 -35.24 -52.77
N SER A 2 9.77 -33.98 -52.47
CA SER A 2 10.16 -33.39 -51.21
C SER A 2 8.89 -32.82 -50.54
N GLY A 3 8.48 -33.44 -49.45
CA GLY A 3 7.33 -33.04 -48.68
C GLY A 3 7.71 -31.92 -47.71
N GLY A 4 7.13 -30.75 -47.86
CA GLY A 4 7.26 -29.66 -46.95
C GLY A 4 6.37 -29.88 -45.69
N LEU A 5 6.97 -29.88 -44.50
CA LEU A 5 6.29 -29.84 -43.25
C LEU A 5 5.99 -28.40 -42.89
N THR A 6 4.73 -28.05 -42.91
CA THR A 6 4.19 -26.80 -42.35
C THR A 6 4.31 -26.81 -40.86
N SER A 7 5.13 -25.94 -40.32
CA SER A 7 5.22 -25.64 -38.89
C SER A 7 3.93 -24.96 -38.42
N ALA A 8 3.14 -25.66 -37.64
CA ALA A 8 2.00 -25.08 -36.94
C ALA A 8 2.52 -24.15 -35.80
N GLY A 9 2.24 -22.87 -35.95
CA GLY A 9 2.57 -21.87 -34.94
C GLY A 9 1.87 -22.18 -33.63
N THR A 10 2.64 -22.42 -32.59
CA THR A 10 2.15 -22.55 -31.23
C THR A 10 1.65 -21.20 -30.74
N PHE A 11 0.34 -21.02 -30.80
CA PHE A 11 -0.31 -19.83 -30.25
C PHE A 11 -0.18 -19.86 -28.74
N SER A 12 0.69 -19.02 -28.20
CA SER A 12 1.03 -18.99 -26.78
C SER A 12 -0.15 -18.51 -25.94
N ALA A 13 -0.76 -19.41 -25.21
CA ALA A 13 -1.84 -19.14 -24.25
C ALA A 13 -1.39 -18.27 -23.04
N ARG A 14 -0.12 -17.86 -23.00
CA ARG A 14 0.41 -17.01 -21.94
C ARG A 14 -0.09 -15.57 -21.97
N ASN A 15 -0.45 -15.06 -23.15
CA ASN A 15 -0.83 -13.65 -23.28
C ASN A 15 -2.26 -13.33 -22.82
N LEU A 16 -3.13 -14.32 -22.64
CA LEU A 16 -4.50 -14.06 -22.20
C LEU A 16 -4.64 -13.97 -20.68
N LYS A 17 -3.81 -14.68 -19.92
CA LYS A 17 -3.86 -14.61 -18.44
C LYS A 17 -3.32 -13.31 -17.90
N THR A 18 -2.36 -12.69 -18.58
CA THR A 18 -1.73 -11.43 -18.11
C THR A 18 -2.63 -10.22 -18.30
N LYS A 19 -3.57 -10.25 -19.25
CA LYS A 19 -4.50 -9.12 -19.48
C LYS A 19 -5.64 -9.04 -18.49
N MET A 20 -6.06 -10.15 -17.87
CA MET A 20 -7.21 -10.15 -16.95
C MET A 20 -6.84 -9.76 -15.51
N ILE A 21 -5.57 -9.83 -15.13
CA ILE A 21 -5.12 -9.45 -13.78
C ILE A 21 -4.89 -7.94 -13.68
N LYS A 22 -4.72 -7.26 -14.82
CA LYS A 22 -4.40 -5.81 -14.87
C LYS A 22 -5.53 -4.87 -14.45
N SER A 23 -6.78 -5.31 -14.36
CA SER A 23 -7.91 -4.41 -14.10
C SER A 23 -8.51 -4.51 -12.70
N THR A 24 -8.06 -5.42 -11.84
CA THR A 24 -8.73 -5.64 -10.54
C THR A 24 -7.96 -5.07 -9.34
N ILE A 25 -6.69 -4.67 -9.49
CA ILE A 25 -5.86 -4.24 -8.36
C ILE A 25 -5.71 -2.70 -8.29
N ALA A 26 -6.11 -1.97 -9.31
CA ALA A 26 -6.08 -0.50 -9.28
C ALA A 26 -7.10 0.14 -8.30
N ALA A 27 -7.95 -0.64 -7.65
CA ALA A 27 -9.00 -0.14 -6.77
C ALA A 27 -8.68 -0.22 -5.27
N LEU A 28 -7.53 -0.77 -4.87
CA LEU A 28 -7.09 -0.83 -3.47
C LEU A 28 -6.08 0.29 -3.12
N ALA A 29 -6.05 1.36 -3.89
CA ALA A 29 -5.30 2.54 -3.51
C ALA A 29 -5.99 3.19 -2.30
N ALA A 30 -5.45 2.88 -1.13
CA ALA A 30 -5.51 3.67 0.10
C ALA A 30 -6.78 4.50 0.27
N THR A 31 -7.86 3.87 0.67
CA THR A 31 -8.87 4.58 1.44
C THR A 31 -8.36 4.63 2.87
N PRO A 32 -7.87 5.75 3.39
CA PRO A 32 -7.77 5.88 4.84
C PRO A 32 -9.21 5.73 5.33
N LEU A 33 -9.49 4.66 6.02
CA LEU A 33 -10.75 4.46 6.72
C LEU A 33 -10.81 5.52 7.81
N LEU A 34 -11.29 6.69 7.44
CA LEU A 34 -11.68 7.70 8.40
C LEU A 34 -13.00 7.23 9.00
N PHE A 35 -12.90 6.52 10.09
CA PHE A 35 -14.03 6.31 10.97
C PHE A 35 -14.42 7.65 11.59
N SER A 36 -15.30 8.37 10.93
CA SER A 36 -16.03 9.47 11.54
C SER A 36 -17.13 8.87 12.39
N GLY A 37 -16.83 8.63 13.65
CA GLY A 37 -17.84 8.16 14.58
C GLY A 37 -17.21 7.66 15.87
N ALA A 38 -17.38 8.42 16.95
CA ALA A 38 -17.00 8.15 18.34
C ALA A 38 -15.51 7.86 18.54
N ALA A 39 -14.90 8.60 19.46
CA ALA A 39 -13.51 8.47 19.87
C ALA A 39 -13.17 7.06 20.35
N PHE A 40 -12.85 6.17 19.43
CA PHE A 40 -12.25 4.89 19.76
C PHE A 40 -10.75 5.09 19.90
N ALA A 41 -10.29 5.17 21.15
CA ALA A 41 -8.89 4.93 21.43
C ALA A 41 -8.75 3.42 21.65
N GLY A 42 -7.90 2.77 20.86
CA GLY A 42 -7.73 1.34 21.01
C GLY A 42 -6.68 0.71 20.11
N PRO A 43 -6.32 -0.54 20.40
CA PRO A 43 -5.44 -1.31 19.54
C PRO A 43 -6.16 -1.73 18.26
N TYR A 44 -5.40 -1.81 17.16
CA TYR A 44 -5.88 -2.33 15.90
C TYR A 44 -4.81 -3.16 15.19
N VAL A 45 -5.25 -3.97 14.24
CA VAL A 45 -4.37 -4.69 13.29
C VAL A 45 -4.72 -4.20 11.89
N ASN A 46 -3.71 -3.87 11.11
CA ASN A 46 -3.83 -3.50 9.70
C ASN A 46 -3.06 -4.50 8.84
N VAL A 47 -3.67 -4.93 7.75
CA VAL A 47 -3.01 -5.73 6.71
C VAL A 47 -3.19 -4.99 5.40
N GLU A 48 -2.09 -4.64 4.77
CA GLU A 48 -2.08 -3.81 3.58
C GLU A 48 -1.19 -4.41 2.50
N ALA A 49 -1.67 -4.35 1.26
CA ALA A 49 -0.90 -4.74 0.09
C ALA A 49 -0.88 -3.56 -0.88
N ASN A 50 0.30 -3.10 -1.22
CA ASN A 50 0.52 -2.00 -2.16
C ASN A 50 1.23 -2.52 -3.41
N GLY A 51 0.93 -1.92 -4.56
CA GLY A 51 1.56 -2.26 -5.83
C GLY A 51 1.88 -1.02 -6.66
N SER A 52 3.02 -1.04 -7.32
CA SER A 52 3.47 -0.02 -8.25
C SER A 52 3.30 -0.50 -9.68
N TYR A 53 2.66 0.31 -10.52
CA TYR A 53 2.31 -0.01 -11.91
C TYR A 53 2.68 1.14 -12.86
N PRO A 54 3.97 1.48 -13.00
CA PRO A 54 4.36 2.48 -13.99
C PRO A 54 3.93 1.99 -15.38
N ASP A 55 3.30 2.88 -16.15
CA ASP A 55 2.77 2.60 -17.49
C ASP A 55 1.82 1.39 -17.57
N GLY A 56 1.12 1.09 -16.45
CA GLY A 56 0.18 -0.02 -16.37
C GLY A 56 0.82 -1.41 -16.25
N THR A 57 2.12 -1.49 -16.02
CA THR A 57 2.86 -2.74 -15.80
C THR A 57 3.25 -2.85 -14.34
N TYR A 58 2.98 -3.99 -13.71
CA TYR A 58 3.43 -4.25 -12.35
C TYR A 58 4.96 -4.25 -12.29
N THR A 59 5.51 -3.53 -11.35
CA THR A 59 6.97 -3.42 -11.18
C THR A 59 7.39 -3.91 -9.80
N SER A 60 6.66 -3.53 -8.78
CA SER A 60 6.96 -3.89 -7.39
C SER A 60 5.72 -3.77 -6.52
N GLY A 61 5.78 -4.34 -5.35
CA GLY A 61 4.75 -4.20 -4.34
C GLY A 61 5.26 -4.58 -2.96
N ASN A 62 4.47 -4.30 -1.95
CA ASN A 62 4.76 -4.74 -0.59
C ASN A 62 3.50 -5.27 0.09
N LEU A 63 3.70 -6.18 1.00
CA LEU A 63 2.70 -6.69 1.93
C LEU A 63 3.13 -6.31 3.33
N GLU A 64 2.24 -5.67 4.08
CA GLU A 64 2.50 -5.22 5.44
C GLU A 64 1.46 -5.78 6.41
N VAL A 65 1.93 -6.19 7.57
CA VAL A 65 1.08 -6.56 8.70
C VAL A 65 1.50 -5.70 9.88
N GLN A 66 0.59 -4.88 10.40
CA GLN A 66 0.89 -3.91 11.42
C GLN A 66 -0.03 -4.07 12.62
N ILE A 67 0.52 -3.89 13.80
CA ILE A 67 -0.22 -3.71 15.03
C ILE A 67 -0.07 -2.25 15.42
N GLY A 68 -1.18 -1.59 15.73
CA GLY A 68 -1.18 -0.19 16.06
C GLY A 68 -2.09 0.15 17.22
N TYR A 69 -1.99 1.38 17.62
CA TYR A 69 -2.86 2.02 18.57
C TYR A 69 -3.28 3.38 18.03
N GLU A 70 -4.55 3.69 18.13
CA GLU A 70 -5.09 4.97 17.68
C GLU A 70 -5.93 5.62 18.77
N GLY A 71 -6.08 6.92 18.69
CA GLY A 71 -6.85 7.67 19.66
C GLY A 71 -7.15 9.09 19.22
N GLN A 72 -7.85 9.78 20.10
CA GLN A 72 -8.16 11.20 19.92
C GLN A 72 -7.84 11.98 21.19
N THR A 73 -7.21 13.13 21.03
CA THR A 73 -6.98 14.07 22.13
C THR A 73 -8.24 14.85 22.43
N PRO A 74 -8.37 15.44 23.66
CA PRO A 74 -9.48 16.33 24.01
C PRO A 74 -9.67 17.51 23.06
N ASN A 75 -8.61 17.94 22.39
CA ASN A 75 -8.61 19.03 21.42
C ASN A 75 -9.01 18.61 20.01
N GLY A 76 -9.50 17.36 19.84
CA GLY A 76 -9.96 16.85 18.55
C GLY A 76 -8.86 16.49 17.56
N ILE A 77 -7.64 16.22 18.03
CA ILE A 77 -6.58 15.66 17.21
C ILE A 77 -6.71 14.13 17.24
N SER A 78 -6.96 13.54 16.10
CA SER A 78 -6.86 12.10 15.92
C SER A 78 -5.41 11.73 15.63
N TRP A 79 -4.93 10.67 16.24
CA TRP A 79 -3.55 10.20 16.07
C TRP A 79 -3.52 8.67 16.03
N TYR A 80 -2.50 8.14 15.41
CA TYR A 80 -2.21 6.71 15.42
C TYR A 80 -0.70 6.46 15.39
N VAL A 81 -0.33 5.32 15.90
CA VAL A 81 1.00 4.75 15.79
C VAL A 81 0.86 3.27 15.46
N SER A 82 1.64 2.78 14.54
CA SER A 82 1.65 1.35 14.20
C SER A 82 3.04 0.88 13.82
N GLY A 83 3.23 -0.42 13.85
CA GLY A 83 4.46 -1.05 13.39
C GLY A 83 4.28 -2.55 13.18
N GLY A 84 5.13 -3.10 12.35
CA GLY A 84 5.12 -4.52 12.05
C GLY A 84 5.96 -4.90 10.85
N PRO A 85 5.97 -6.18 10.48
CA PRO A 85 6.73 -6.67 9.35
C PRO A 85 6.15 -6.18 8.02
N THR A 86 7.06 -5.87 7.10
CA THR A 86 6.80 -5.61 5.69
C THR A 86 7.68 -6.51 4.83
N VAL A 87 7.16 -6.96 3.71
CA VAL A 87 7.87 -7.76 2.71
C VAL A 87 7.68 -7.11 1.37
N GLN A 88 8.78 -6.86 0.68
CA GLN A 88 8.75 -6.33 -0.68
C GLN A 88 8.80 -7.45 -1.71
N HIS A 89 8.13 -7.24 -2.83
CA HIS A 89 8.21 -8.07 -4.01
C HIS A 89 8.54 -7.23 -5.22
N THR A 90 9.48 -7.69 -6.03
CA THR A 90 9.89 -7.01 -7.27
C THR A 90 9.74 -7.97 -8.43
N GLU A 91 9.09 -7.57 -9.52
CA GLU A 91 8.86 -8.42 -10.69
C GLU A 91 10.16 -8.95 -11.31
N THR A 92 11.21 -8.12 -11.32
CA THR A 92 12.50 -8.49 -11.92
C THR A 92 13.19 -9.67 -11.22
N ALA A 93 12.98 -9.81 -9.92
CA ALA A 93 13.58 -10.89 -9.13
C ALA A 93 12.68 -12.14 -9.07
N ASP A 94 11.37 -11.98 -9.30
CA ASP A 94 10.31 -13.00 -9.11
C ASP A 94 10.40 -13.67 -7.72
N GLU A 95 10.92 -12.93 -6.74
CA GLU A 95 11.16 -13.37 -5.37
C GLU A 95 10.67 -12.32 -4.39
N PHE A 96 10.28 -12.78 -3.21
CA PHE A 96 10.05 -11.91 -2.08
C PHE A 96 11.39 -11.51 -1.47
N GLY A 97 11.54 -10.23 -1.19
CA GLY A 97 12.69 -9.68 -0.46
C GLY A 97 12.71 -10.11 1.01
N ASP A 98 13.70 -9.62 1.71
CA ASP A 98 13.83 -9.85 3.14
C ASP A 98 12.65 -9.22 3.90
N VAL A 99 12.35 -9.78 5.07
CA VAL A 99 11.36 -9.21 5.98
C VAL A 99 11.99 -8.02 6.69
N GLU A 100 11.41 -6.85 6.49
CA GLU A 100 11.79 -5.61 7.14
C GLU A 100 10.77 -5.24 8.21
N LEU A 101 11.11 -4.32 9.10
CA LEU A 101 10.18 -3.74 10.06
C LEU A 101 9.80 -2.32 9.60
N ALA A 102 8.53 -2.07 9.49
CA ALA A 102 8.00 -0.75 9.18
C ALA A 102 7.23 -0.17 10.35
N GLY A 103 7.20 1.14 10.43
CA GLY A 103 6.43 1.86 11.45
C GLY A 103 5.85 3.15 10.93
N TYR A 104 4.70 3.52 11.47
CA TYR A 104 3.93 4.71 11.10
C TYR A 104 3.56 5.51 12.33
N LEU A 105 3.64 6.81 12.21
CA LEU A 105 3.10 7.78 13.17
C LEU A 105 2.35 8.84 12.39
N GLY A 106 1.07 8.95 12.62
CA GLY A 106 0.24 9.89 11.90
C GLY A 106 -0.83 10.54 12.75
N GLY A 107 -1.43 11.57 12.18
CA GLY A 107 -2.54 12.24 12.81
C GLY A 107 -3.25 13.22 11.89
N SER A 108 -4.41 13.64 12.33
CA SER A 108 -5.25 14.62 11.63
C SER A 108 -6.01 15.50 12.59
N LYS A 109 -6.35 16.70 12.13
CA LYS A 109 -7.18 17.66 12.87
C LYS A 109 -8.16 18.35 11.95
N GLY A 110 -9.42 18.38 12.33
CA GLY A 110 -10.41 19.26 11.72
C GLY A 110 -10.08 20.73 12.02
N ILE A 111 -10.02 21.57 10.99
CA ILE A 111 -9.87 23.03 11.09
C ILE A 111 -11.24 23.67 11.02
N THR A 112 -12.12 23.13 10.18
CA THR A 112 -13.53 23.51 10.04
C THR A 112 -14.36 22.24 9.94
N GLU A 113 -15.69 22.37 9.89
CA GLU A 113 -16.59 21.22 9.67
C GLU A 113 -16.28 20.46 8.36
N LYS A 114 -15.71 21.14 7.39
CA LYS A 114 -15.45 20.60 6.04
C LYS A 114 -13.95 20.46 5.72
N THR A 115 -13.07 20.97 6.55
CA THR A 115 -11.64 21.00 6.25
C THR A 115 -10.85 20.37 7.38
N SER A 116 -9.96 19.46 7.04
CA SER A 116 -8.99 18.85 7.94
C SER A 116 -7.58 18.87 7.37
N VAL A 117 -6.60 18.94 8.25
CA VAL A 117 -5.19 18.71 7.92
C VAL A 117 -4.78 17.34 8.44
N TYR A 118 -3.84 16.71 7.78
CA TYR A 118 -3.27 15.45 8.21
C TYR A 118 -1.76 15.39 7.92
N GLY A 119 -1.08 14.54 8.66
CA GLY A 119 0.32 14.25 8.43
C GLY A 119 0.66 12.84 8.90
N GLU A 120 1.68 12.24 8.29
CA GLU A 120 2.19 10.92 8.63
C GLU A 120 3.70 10.87 8.39
N ILE A 121 4.40 10.20 9.28
CA ILE A 121 5.80 9.81 9.14
C ILE A 121 5.83 8.29 9.06
N TYR A 122 6.60 7.80 8.13
CA TYR A 122 6.88 6.39 7.90
C TYR A 122 8.36 6.13 8.05
N GLY A 123 8.73 5.02 8.65
CA GLY A 123 10.10 4.51 8.70
C GLY A 123 10.13 3.01 8.49
N ALA A 124 11.07 2.54 7.70
CA ALA A 124 11.31 1.11 7.51
C ALA A 124 12.78 0.79 7.73
N THR A 125 13.06 -0.34 8.39
CA THR A 125 14.42 -0.82 8.55
C THR A 125 14.89 -1.49 7.27
N ASN A 126 16.07 -1.14 6.84
CA ASN A 126 16.83 -1.84 5.80
C ASN A 126 18.04 -2.53 6.47
N VAL A 127 18.74 -3.38 5.74
CA VAL A 127 19.86 -4.19 6.27
C VAL A 127 20.92 -3.33 6.98
N ASP A 128 21.14 -2.10 6.54
CA ASP A 128 22.19 -1.22 7.05
C ASP A 128 21.67 0.15 7.53
N ASP A 129 20.37 0.48 7.33
CA ASP A 129 19.85 1.82 7.58
C ASP A 129 18.35 1.81 7.90
N VAL A 130 17.79 2.98 8.10
CA VAL A 130 16.36 3.22 8.25
C VAL A 130 15.92 4.25 7.22
N ASP A 131 15.06 3.82 6.32
CA ASP A 131 14.45 4.70 5.34
C ASP A 131 13.27 5.45 5.94
N TRP A 132 13.27 6.76 5.76
CA TRP A 132 12.22 7.64 6.28
C TRP A 132 11.47 8.32 5.15
N SER A 133 10.17 8.40 5.30
CA SER A 133 9.33 9.23 4.45
C SER A 133 8.24 9.93 5.25
N GLY A 134 7.64 10.95 4.65
CA GLY A 134 6.56 11.68 5.30
C GLY A 134 5.58 12.22 4.28
N LYS A 135 4.33 12.32 4.68
CA LYS A 135 3.29 12.99 3.89
C LYS A 135 2.51 13.96 4.78
N ALA A 136 2.06 15.04 4.18
CA ALA A 136 1.14 15.97 4.80
C ALA A 136 0.15 16.49 3.77
N GLY A 137 -1.06 16.78 4.18
CA GLY A 137 -2.09 17.23 3.26
C GLY A 137 -3.25 17.94 3.95
N LEU A 138 -4.10 18.47 3.09
CA LEU A 138 -5.37 19.08 3.46
C LEU A 138 -6.49 18.35 2.75
N ARG A 139 -7.54 18.03 3.50
CA ARG A 139 -8.76 17.40 2.97
C ARG A 139 -9.92 18.37 3.10
N TYR A 140 -10.67 18.52 2.02
CA TYR A 140 -11.93 19.24 2.00
C TYR A 140 -13.07 18.28 1.66
N THR A 141 -14.16 18.35 2.42
CA THR A 141 -15.38 17.54 2.19
C THR A 141 -16.51 18.47 1.75
N PHE A 142 -17.17 18.12 0.67
CA PHE A 142 -18.26 18.90 0.08
C PHE A 142 -19.59 18.72 0.81
#